data_e17ee580824baff30c5daec0a509007d
#
_entry.id   e17ee580824baff30c5daec0a509007d
#
_cell.length_a   1.000
_cell.length_b   1.000
_cell.length_c   1.000
_cell.angle_alpha   90.00
_cell.angle_beta   90.00
_cell.angle_gamma   90.00
#
_symmetry.space_group_name_H-M   'P 1'
#
loop_
_entity.id
_entity.type
_entity.pdbx_description
1 polymer ?
#
loop_
_entity_poly.entity_id
_entity_poly.type
_entity_poly.pdbx_seq_one_letter_code
_entity_poly.pdbx_strand_id
1 'polypeptide(L)'
;MRKALKVIGGLLLVSSTALVQAAAEGDSGNTLRLYNWTDYIGETTLADFEKATGIKVVYDTFDGYETVQTKLLTGRSGYDLVMLNASLVPPLIQAGVFQALDKQQLPSWHNLDEQVVSNLQGYDPGLKYSAPYTWGSSGVTYNVDKIKARMPDAPIGSLAMLFDPAIVSRFADCGVTLMDAPTEVIPLALQYLGKDPRSAAPADLKAAEQLLLGIRPYIRKFDSVNYLTSLPNGDVCLALTWSGDYATAQARAVEAKKAIKLAFFIPKEGSLIWFDNLYIPKDAPHASNAHRFIEFLLQPQTMAKVTNFIHYANSNAAATALVQADIRQDPAIYPDAQTRERLFAQKTQTPKDMRAITRVWSTVKTGF
;
A
#
# COMPACT_ATOMS: atom_id res chain seq x y z
N MET A 1 97.23 -11.59 8.88
CA MET A 1 96.62 -12.24 7.71
C MET A 1 95.72 -13.32 8.20
N ARG A 2 94.39 -13.19 8.05
CA ARG A 2 93.38 -14.20 7.88
C ARG A 2 92.03 -13.50 7.94
N LYS A 3 91.33 -13.47 6.84
CA LYS A 3 89.99 -12.87 6.65
C LYS A 3 88.95 -13.75 7.26
N ALA A 4 88.06 -13.24 8.13
CA ALA A 4 86.89 -13.90 8.63
C ALA A 4 85.72 -13.52 7.72
N LEU A 5 85.07 -14.52 7.15
CA LEU A 5 83.89 -14.43 6.33
C LEU A 5 82.63 -14.47 7.22
N LYS A 6 81.81 -13.41 7.22
CA LYS A 6 80.56 -13.37 7.91
C LYS A 6 79.48 -13.84 6.96
N VAL A 7 78.83 -14.97 7.30
CA VAL A 7 77.61 -15.50 6.67
C VAL A 7 76.42 -14.76 7.28
N ILE A 8 75.67 -14.04 6.47
CA ILE A 8 74.40 -13.42 6.86
C ILE A 8 73.30 -14.36 6.44
N GLY A 9 72.65 -15.03 7.44
CA GLY A 9 71.47 -15.83 7.24
C GLY A 9 70.22 -14.90 7.06
N GLY A 10 69.68 -14.86 5.85
CA GLY A 10 68.44 -14.17 5.59
C GLY A 10 67.23 -15.04 6.02
N LEU A 11 66.48 -14.54 6.99
CA LEU A 11 65.21 -15.09 7.41
C LEU A 11 64.10 -14.61 6.43
N LEU A 12 63.64 -15.49 5.57
CA LEU A 12 62.45 -15.23 4.74
C LEU A 12 61.18 -15.40 5.59
N LEU A 13 60.59 -14.30 5.99
CA LEU A 13 59.22 -14.26 6.52
C LEU A 13 58.24 -14.49 5.35
N VAL A 14 57.69 -15.64 5.25
CA VAL A 14 56.53 -15.93 4.39
C VAL A 14 55.27 -15.40 5.09
N SER A 15 54.85 -14.20 4.71
CA SER A 15 53.56 -13.61 5.12
C SER A 15 52.45 -14.34 4.36
N SER A 16 51.80 -15.30 5.00
CA SER A 16 50.57 -15.91 4.52
C SER A 16 49.43 -14.92 4.63
N THR A 17 49.16 -14.14 3.58
CA THR A 17 47.93 -13.39 3.43
C THR A 17 46.80 -14.38 3.19
N ALA A 18 46.09 -14.75 4.25
CA ALA A 18 44.78 -15.39 4.13
C ALA A 18 43.82 -14.39 3.48
N LEU A 19 43.59 -14.58 2.17
CA LEU A 19 42.45 -13.99 1.49
C LEU A 19 41.19 -14.58 2.13
N VAL A 20 40.57 -13.81 2.99
CA VAL A 20 39.17 -14.05 3.38
C VAL A 20 38.35 -13.78 2.12
N GLN A 21 38.13 -14.81 1.36
CA GLN A 21 37.15 -14.83 0.29
C GLN A 21 35.80 -14.80 1.00
N ALA A 22 35.20 -13.59 1.14
CA ALA A 22 33.78 -13.46 1.41
C ALA A 22 33.10 -14.19 0.25
N ALA A 23 32.64 -15.41 0.51
CA ALA A 23 31.74 -16.11 -0.40
C ALA A 23 30.53 -15.18 -0.55
N ALA A 24 30.46 -14.47 -1.68
CA ALA A 24 29.18 -14.06 -2.21
C ALA A 24 28.37 -15.36 -2.27
N GLU A 25 27.37 -15.50 -1.42
CA GLU A 25 26.38 -16.56 -1.55
C GLU A 25 25.87 -16.44 -2.98
N GLY A 26 26.32 -17.32 -3.84
CA GLY A 26 25.93 -17.35 -5.24
C GLY A 26 24.43 -17.51 -5.24
N ASP A 27 23.75 -16.54 -5.84
CA ASP A 27 22.31 -16.56 -6.02
C ASP A 27 21.94 -17.87 -6.72
N SER A 28 21.38 -18.82 -5.95
CA SER A 28 21.21 -20.21 -6.34
C SER A 28 20.11 -20.40 -7.39
N GLY A 29 19.56 -19.31 -7.97
CA GLY A 29 18.40 -19.36 -8.87
C GLY A 29 17.09 -19.78 -8.17
N ASN A 30 17.15 -20.08 -6.88
CA ASN A 30 16.03 -20.58 -6.07
C ASN A 30 15.60 -19.53 -5.02
N THR A 31 15.67 -18.26 -5.38
CA THR A 31 15.32 -17.13 -4.54
C THR A 31 14.27 -16.26 -5.24
N LEU A 32 13.37 -15.67 -4.48
CA LEU A 32 12.44 -14.62 -4.88
C LEU A 32 12.67 -13.39 -3.99
N ARG A 33 12.97 -12.25 -4.58
CA ARG A 33 13.10 -10.97 -3.88
C ARG A 33 11.83 -10.16 -4.08
N LEU A 34 10.99 -10.12 -3.04
CA LEU A 34 9.69 -9.45 -3.04
C LEU A 34 9.78 -8.12 -2.29
N TYR A 35 9.29 -7.04 -2.91
CA TYR A 35 9.18 -5.71 -2.33
C TYR A 35 7.72 -5.30 -2.25
N ASN A 36 7.19 -5.13 -1.04
CA ASN A 36 5.77 -4.96 -0.77
C ASN A 36 5.51 -3.84 0.24
N TRP A 37 4.25 -3.43 0.35
CA TRP A 37 3.79 -2.59 1.44
C TRP A 37 3.97 -3.29 2.79
N THR A 38 4.19 -2.50 3.85
CA THR A 38 4.24 -3.01 5.23
C THR A 38 2.88 -3.61 5.62
N ASP A 39 2.90 -4.74 6.34
CA ASP A 39 1.72 -5.48 6.82
C ASP A 39 0.73 -5.92 5.70
N TYR A 40 1.21 -6.21 4.50
CA TYR A 40 0.37 -6.41 3.31
C TYR A 40 0.54 -7.77 2.63
N ILE A 41 0.75 -8.83 3.42
CA ILE A 41 0.81 -10.23 2.97
C ILE A 41 0.21 -11.13 4.06
N GLY A 42 -0.36 -12.28 3.67
CA GLY A 42 -0.91 -13.22 4.66
C GLY A 42 0.19 -13.83 5.54
N GLU A 43 -0.13 -14.07 6.80
CA GLU A 43 0.80 -14.51 7.85
C GLU A 43 1.68 -15.69 7.43
N THR A 44 1.09 -16.70 6.79
CA THR A 44 1.82 -17.91 6.38
C THR A 44 2.17 -17.95 4.90
N THR A 45 1.76 -16.95 4.11
CA THR A 45 1.83 -16.98 2.64
C THR A 45 3.25 -17.24 2.11
N LEU A 46 4.25 -16.56 2.69
CA LEU A 46 5.65 -16.74 2.27
C LEU A 46 6.16 -18.16 2.60
N ALA A 47 5.90 -18.62 3.82
CA ALA A 47 6.30 -19.95 4.26
C ALA A 47 5.56 -21.06 3.49
N ASP A 48 4.27 -20.88 3.19
CA ASP A 48 3.48 -21.80 2.37
C ASP A 48 4.04 -21.88 0.95
N PHE A 49 4.45 -20.75 0.35
CA PHE A 49 5.09 -20.71 -0.96
C PHE A 49 6.46 -21.40 -0.94
N GLU A 50 7.31 -21.10 0.03
CA GLU A 50 8.63 -21.76 0.18
C GLU A 50 8.48 -23.26 0.32
N LYS A 51 7.53 -23.73 1.13
CA LYS A 51 7.24 -25.14 1.32
C LYS A 51 6.74 -25.82 0.05
N ALA A 52 5.90 -25.14 -0.72
CA ALA A 52 5.31 -25.69 -1.95
C ALA A 52 6.31 -25.76 -3.11
N THR A 53 7.29 -24.84 -3.16
CA THR A 53 8.12 -24.63 -4.35
C THR A 53 9.61 -24.88 -4.10
N GLY A 54 10.05 -24.86 -2.85
CA GLY A 54 11.46 -24.82 -2.47
C GLY A 54 12.16 -23.49 -2.75
N ILE A 55 11.45 -22.45 -3.24
CA ILE A 55 12.00 -21.12 -3.53
C ILE A 55 12.01 -20.30 -2.24
N LYS A 56 13.16 -19.81 -1.82
CA LYS A 56 13.28 -18.92 -0.67
C LYS A 56 12.83 -17.51 -0.99
N VAL A 57 12.05 -16.88 -0.08
CA VAL A 57 11.59 -15.51 -0.25
C VAL A 57 12.42 -14.56 0.60
N VAL A 58 13.05 -13.59 -0.04
CA VAL A 58 13.61 -12.41 0.62
C VAL A 58 12.55 -11.32 0.53
N TYR A 59 12.05 -10.90 1.69
CA TYR A 59 10.89 -10.00 1.79
C TYR A 59 11.31 -8.67 2.39
N ASP A 60 11.23 -7.62 1.60
CA ASP A 60 11.46 -6.25 2.01
C ASP A 60 10.17 -5.43 1.93
N THR A 61 10.02 -4.44 2.80
CA THR A 61 8.85 -3.58 2.85
C THR A 61 9.17 -2.11 2.60
N PHE A 62 8.15 -1.36 2.23
CA PHE A 62 8.18 0.10 2.10
C PHE A 62 6.86 0.71 2.58
N ASP A 63 6.92 1.98 3.00
CA ASP A 63 5.78 2.75 3.50
C ASP A 63 5.40 3.92 2.57
N GLY A 64 6.20 4.18 1.53
CA GLY A 64 6.01 5.32 0.62
C GLY A 64 6.37 5.00 -0.82
N TYR A 65 5.52 5.48 -1.74
CA TYR A 65 5.66 5.27 -3.18
C TYR A 65 6.96 5.88 -3.73
N GLU A 66 7.37 7.05 -3.25
CA GLU A 66 8.53 7.78 -3.74
C GLU A 66 9.83 6.97 -3.60
N THR A 67 9.94 6.20 -2.51
CA THR A 67 11.09 5.34 -2.26
C THR A 67 11.17 4.21 -3.29
N VAL A 68 10.06 3.52 -3.53
CA VAL A 68 10.04 2.42 -4.50
C VAL A 68 10.18 2.93 -5.93
N GLN A 69 9.52 4.06 -6.28
CA GLN A 69 9.65 4.69 -7.59
C GLN A 69 11.10 5.06 -7.92
N THR A 70 11.79 5.70 -6.98
CA THR A 70 13.20 6.08 -7.15
C THR A 70 14.07 4.86 -7.40
N LYS A 71 13.87 3.81 -6.60
CA LYS A 71 14.62 2.55 -6.72
C LYS A 71 14.40 1.89 -8.09
N LEU A 72 13.16 1.84 -8.55
CA LEU A 72 12.81 1.24 -9.84
C LEU A 72 13.34 2.05 -11.04
N LEU A 73 13.26 3.39 -10.98
CA LEU A 73 13.73 4.27 -12.06
C LEU A 73 15.26 4.31 -12.20
N THR A 74 15.99 4.08 -11.12
CA THR A 74 17.47 4.03 -11.19
C THR A 74 17.97 2.75 -11.86
N GLY A 75 17.11 1.75 -12.05
CA GLY A 75 17.47 0.42 -12.55
C GLY A 75 18.30 -0.39 -11.53
N ARG A 76 18.47 -1.68 -11.80
CA ARG A 76 19.12 -2.61 -10.85
C ARG A 76 18.46 -2.56 -9.48
N SER A 77 17.12 -2.64 -9.48
CA SER A 77 16.32 -2.58 -8.27
C SER A 77 16.69 -3.69 -7.27
N GLY A 78 17.16 -4.83 -7.79
CA GLY A 78 17.50 -6.01 -7.02
C GLY A 78 16.28 -6.83 -6.60
N TYR A 79 15.08 -6.48 -7.08
CA TYR A 79 13.84 -7.20 -6.80
C TYR A 79 13.34 -7.98 -8.01
N ASP A 80 12.65 -9.09 -7.72
CA ASP A 80 12.01 -9.93 -8.73
C ASP A 80 10.54 -9.56 -8.89
N LEU A 81 9.90 -9.10 -7.83
CA LEU A 81 8.49 -8.78 -7.78
C LEU A 81 8.24 -7.57 -6.88
N VAL A 82 7.42 -6.63 -7.34
CA VAL A 82 7.08 -5.41 -6.62
C VAL A 82 5.57 -5.22 -6.59
N MET A 83 5.01 -4.86 -5.43
CA MET A 83 3.62 -4.47 -5.26
C MET A 83 3.47 -2.96 -5.43
N LEU A 84 2.53 -2.50 -6.27
CA LEU A 84 2.28 -1.08 -6.49
C LEU A 84 0.80 -0.81 -6.76
N ASN A 85 0.37 0.39 -6.38
CA ASN A 85 -0.94 0.91 -6.78
C ASN A 85 -1.00 1.16 -8.28
N ALA A 86 -2.06 0.68 -8.92
CA ALA A 86 -2.23 0.73 -10.37
C ALA A 86 -2.19 2.15 -10.95
N SER A 87 -2.71 3.15 -10.23
CA SER A 87 -2.77 4.54 -10.70
C SER A 87 -1.39 5.21 -10.82
N LEU A 88 -0.40 4.69 -10.11
CA LEU A 88 0.96 5.23 -10.05
C LEU A 88 1.89 4.63 -11.11
N VAL A 89 1.45 3.57 -11.77
CA VAL A 89 2.32 2.73 -12.62
C VAL A 89 2.43 3.16 -14.09
N PRO A 90 1.44 3.81 -14.72
CA PRO A 90 1.54 4.14 -16.16
C PRO A 90 2.82 4.89 -16.56
N PRO A 91 3.34 5.87 -15.78
CA PRO A 91 4.63 6.50 -16.11
C PRO A 91 5.81 5.52 -16.04
N LEU A 92 5.79 4.55 -15.13
CA LEU A 92 6.81 3.52 -15.00
C LEU A 92 6.76 2.51 -16.17
N ILE A 93 5.55 2.16 -16.62
CA ILE A 93 5.35 1.33 -17.82
C ILE A 93 5.92 2.05 -19.04
N GLN A 94 5.60 3.34 -19.23
CA GLN A 94 6.13 4.16 -20.33
C GLN A 94 7.67 4.28 -20.28
N ALA A 95 8.25 4.34 -19.09
CA ALA A 95 9.70 4.34 -18.90
C ALA A 95 10.35 2.96 -19.12
N GLY A 96 9.55 1.91 -19.39
CA GLY A 96 10.05 0.56 -19.63
C GLY A 96 10.64 -0.13 -18.40
N VAL A 97 10.13 0.20 -17.23
CA VAL A 97 10.62 -0.30 -15.93
C VAL A 97 10.21 -1.76 -15.69
N PHE A 98 9.09 -2.21 -16.29
CA PHE A 98 8.55 -3.54 -16.10
C PHE A 98 8.67 -4.40 -17.35
N GLN A 99 8.77 -5.70 -17.18
CA GLN A 99 8.61 -6.68 -18.24
C GLN A 99 7.15 -7.16 -18.34
N ALA A 100 6.75 -7.57 -19.54
CA ALA A 100 5.43 -8.13 -19.76
C ALA A 100 5.29 -9.47 -19.05
N LEU A 101 4.10 -9.71 -18.48
CA LEU A 101 3.77 -11.00 -17.88
C LEU A 101 3.62 -12.08 -18.95
N ASP A 102 4.22 -13.25 -18.71
CA ASP A 102 3.95 -14.46 -19.47
C ASP A 102 2.72 -15.17 -18.88
N LYS A 103 1.56 -14.87 -19.47
CA LYS A 103 0.28 -15.44 -19.00
C LYS A 103 0.19 -16.98 -19.19
N GLN A 104 1.06 -17.59 -19.99
CA GLN A 104 1.11 -19.05 -20.11
C GLN A 104 1.61 -19.69 -18.82
N GLN A 105 2.38 -18.97 -18.01
CA GLN A 105 2.82 -19.40 -16.68
C GLN A 105 1.79 -19.13 -15.58
N LEU A 106 0.63 -18.58 -15.90
CA LEU A 106 -0.41 -18.14 -14.96
C LEU A 106 -1.76 -18.84 -15.25
N PRO A 107 -1.83 -20.19 -15.16
CA PRO A 107 -3.06 -20.93 -15.46
C PRO A 107 -4.27 -20.52 -14.60
N SER A 108 -4.04 -20.02 -13.37
CA SER A 108 -5.10 -19.51 -12.48
C SER A 108 -5.59 -18.09 -12.82
N TRP A 109 -5.11 -17.49 -13.92
CA TRP A 109 -5.53 -16.16 -14.35
C TRP A 109 -7.04 -16.00 -14.56
N HIS A 110 -7.72 -17.07 -14.95
CA HIS A 110 -9.18 -17.12 -15.15
C HIS A 110 -9.98 -16.92 -13.85
N ASN A 111 -9.35 -17.01 -12.68
CA ASN A 111 -10.00 -16.75 -11.39
C ASN A 111 -10.17 -15.26 -11.09
N LEU A 112 -9.54 -14.36 -11.87
CA LEU A 112 -9.64 -12.92 -11.65
C LEU A 112 -11.07 -12.41 -11.82
N ASP A 113 -11.44 -11.44 -10.98
CA ASP A 113 -12.72 -10.77 -11.04
C ASP A 113 -12.78 -9.85 -12.29
N GLU A 114 -13.78 -10.08 -13.15
CA GLU A 114 -13.93 -9.36 -14.41
C GLU A 114 -14.14 -7.84 -14.21
N GLN A 115 -14.82 -7.43 -13.13
CA GLN A 115 -15.03 -6.02 -12.83
C GLN A 115 -13.71 -5.35 -12.42
N VAL A 116 -12.88 -6.02 -11.63
CA VAL A 116 -11.54 -5.54 -11.29
C VAL A 116 -10.67 -5.44 -12.53
N VAL A 117 -10.67 -6.47 -13.37
CA VAL A 117 -9.94 -6.47 -14.64
C VAL A 117 -10.39 -5.31 -15.54
N SER A 118 -11.70 -5.05 -15.62
CA SER A 118 -12.26 -3.92 -16.38
C SER A 118 -11.77 -2.57 -15.86
N ASN A 119 -11.78 -2.37 -14.54
CA ASN A 119 -11.33 -1.12 -13.93
C ASN A 119 -9.84 -0.83 -14.18
N LEU A 120 -9.04 -1.87 -14.32
CA LEU A 120 -7.59 -1.75 -14.52
C LEU A 120 -7.17 -1.43 -15.95
N GLN A 121 -8.10 -1.56 -16.95
CA GLN A 121 -7.78 -1.30 -18.36
C GLN A 121 -7.27 0.13 -18.63
N GLY A 122 -7.67 1.09 -17.80
CA GLY A 122 -7.20 2.48 -17.91
C GLY A 122 -5.75 2.69 -17.52
N TYR A 123 -5.17 1.77 -16.75
CA TYR A 123 -3.79 1.85 -16.24
C TYR A 123 -2.82 0.95 -17.01
N ASP A 124 -3.27 -0.26 -17.32
CA ASP A 124 -2.47 -1.28 -18.03
C ASP A 124 -3.39 -2.06 -18.99
N PRO A 125 -3.59 -1.57 -20.22
CA PRO A 125 -4.46 -2.22 -21.20
C PRO A 125 -4.09 -3.69 -21.42
N GLY A 126 -5.09 -4.56 -21.26
CA GLY A 126 -4.92 -6.01 -21.36
C GLY A 126 -4.14 -6.62 -20.18
N LEU A 127 -3.85 -5.88 -19.13
CA LEU A 127 -3.03 -6.31 -17.99
C LEU A 127 -1.73 -6.96 -18.47
N LYS A 128 -1.01 -6.20 -19.30
CA LYS A 128 0.22 -6.70 -19.93
C LYS A 128 1.37 -6.83 -18.93
N TYR A 129 1.40 -5.94 -17.95
CA TYR A 129 2.51 -5.83 -16.97
C TYR A 129 2.08 -6.14 -15.54
N SER A 130 0.78 -6.10 -15.25
CA SER A 130 0.24 -6.19 -13.90
C SER A 130 -0.55 -7.48 -13.66
N ALA A 131 -0.33 -8.09 -12.49
CA ALA A 131 -1.20 -9.13 -11.95
C ALA A 131 -2.01 -8.55 -10.78
N PRO A 132 -3.35 -8.46 -10.88
CA PRO A 132 -4.20 -7.94 -9.83
C PRO A 132 -4.06 -8.73 -8.53
N TYR A 133 -3.96 -8.01 -7.41
CA TYR A 133 -3.81 -8.60 -6.08
C TYR A 133 -5.01 -8.28 -5.20
N THR A 134 -5.08 -7.05 -4.70
CA THR A 134 -6.17 -6.60 -3.83
C THR A 134 -6.71 -5.26 -4.28
N TRP A 135 -7.86 -4.88 -3.72
CA TRP A 135 -8.46 -3.57 -3.91
C TRP A 135 -9.14 -3.12 -2.63
N GLY A 136 -9.38 -1.84 -2.51
CA GLY A 136 -10.08 -1.27 -1.39
C GLY A 136 -10.57 0.14 -1.67
N SER A 137 -11.10 0.76 -0.63
CA SER A 137 -11.57 2.14 -0.67
C SER A 137 -10.95 2.95 0.45
N SER A 138 -10.92 4.27 0.27
CA SER A 138 -10.60 5.20 1.35
C SER A 138 -11.88 5.60 2.08
N GLY A 139 -11.82 5.79 3.38
CA GLY A 139 -12.99 6.14 4.16
C GLY A 139 -12.65 6.61 5.56
N VAL A 140 -13.66 6.79 6.37
CA VAL A 140 -13.51 7.36 7.71
C VAL A 140 -13.69 6.28 8.77
N THR A 141 -12.61 6.04 9.51
CA THR A 141 -12.63 5.21 10.72
C THR A 141 -12.83 6.07 11.95
N TYR A 142 -13.71 5.63 12.84
CA TYR A 142 -13.99 6.38 14.06
C TYR A 142 -14.26 5.48 15.27
N ASN A 143 -13.94 5.97 16.46
CA ASN A 143 -14.30 5.35 17.73
C ASN A 143 -15.74 5.73 18.08
N VAL A 144 -16.64 4.75 18.04
CA VAL A 144 -18.10 4.94 18.18
C VAL A 144 -18.44 5.71 19.46
N ASP A 145 -17.90 5.28 20.59
CA ASP A 145 -18.24 5.84 21.89
C ASP A 145 -17.67 7.24 22.08
N LYS A 146 -16.44 7.47 21.62
CA LYS A 146 -15.81 8.81 21.72
C LYS A 146 -16.48 9.84 20.84
N ILE A 147 -16.90 9.47 19.63
CA ILE A 147 -17.66 10.35 18.74
C ILE A 147 -19.03 10.66 19.35
N LYS A 148 -19.78 9.64 19.75
CA LYS A 148 -21.10 9.80 20.36
C LYS A 148 -21.08 10.65 21.63
N ALA A 149 -20.06 10.51 22.45
CA ALA A 149 -19.93 11.31 23.68
C ALA A 149 -19.71 12.82 23.41
N ARG A 150 -19.10 13.19 22.27
CA ARG A 150 -18.80 14.58 21.89
C ARG A 150 -19.85 15.22 21.02
N MET A 151 -20.45 14.43 20.16
CA MET A 151 -21.46 14.86 19.20
C MET A 151 -22.41 13.69 18.91
N PRO A 152 -23.49 13.54 19.69
CA PRO A 152 -24.47 12.46 19.52
C PRO A 152 -25.13 12.44 18.12
N ASP A 153 -25.22 13.61 17.50
CA ASP A 153 -25.79 13.89 16.17
C ASP A 153 -24.72 14.08 15.09
N ALA A 154 -23.52 13.55 15.31
CA ALA A 154 -22.42 13.63 14.33
C ALA A 154 -22.88 13.13 12.95
N PRO A 155 -22.51 13.79 11.85
CA PRO A 155 -22.95 13.44 10.50
C PRO A 155 -22.21 12.20 9.98
N ILE A 156 -22.43 11.06 10.65
CA ILE A 156 -21.85 9.77 10.27
C ILE A 156 -22.22 9.45 8.81
N GLY A 157 -21.25 9.01 8.04
CA GLY A 157 -21.41 8.75 6.61
C GLY A 157 -21.08 9.94 5.70
N SER A 158 -20.66 11.10 6.25
CA SER A 158 -20.27 12.27 5.46
C SER A 158 -18.81 12.67 5.69
N LEU A 159 -18.14 13.15 4.63
CA LEU A 159 -16.83 13.80 4.71
C LEU A 159 -16.82 15.04 5.61
N ALA A 160 -17.98 15.62 5.93
CA ALA A 160 -18.12 16.71 6.88
C ALA A 160 -17.50 16.36 8.25
N MET A 161 -17.49 15.09 8.65
CA MET A 161 -16.81 14.63 9.87
C MET A 161 -15.34 15.07 9.94
N LEU A 162 -14.67 15.13 8.79
CA LEU A 162 -13.24 15.50 8.68
C LEU A 162 -13.05 16.92 8.12
N PHE A 163 -13.89 17.36 7.18
CA PHE A 163 -13.62 18.55 6.38
C PHE A 163 -14.44 19.79 6.76
N ASP A 164 -15.44 19.65 7.65
CA ASP A 164 -16.10 20.80 8.23
C ASP A 164 -15.38 21.24 9.52
N PRO A 165 -14.80 22.47 9.57
CA PRO A 165 -14.10 22.96 10.76
C PRO A 165 -14.98 22.99 12.01
N ALA A 166 -16.29 23.28 11.89
CA ALA A 166 -17.21 23.32 13.02
C ALA A 166 -17.47 21.91 13.61
N ILE A 167 -17.37 20.87 12.80
CA ILE A 167 -17.57 19.48 13.19
C ILE A 167 -16.27 18.86 13.68
N VAL A 168 -15.19 18.90 12.87
CA VAL A 168 -13.91 18.24 13.20
C VAL A 168 -13.28 18.84 14.48
N SER A 169 -13.47 20.13 14.76
CA SER A 169 -13.00 20.77 15.98
C SER A 169 -13.52 20.11 17.26
N ARG A 170 -14.71 19.51 17.20
CA ARG A 170 -15.35 18.80 18.34
C ARG A 170 -14.60 17.52 18.72
N PHE A 171 -13.76 17.01 17.83
CA PHE A 171 -13.02 15.75 18.00
C PHE A 171 -11.51 15.96 18.18
N ALA A 172 -11.02 17.20 18.13
CA ALA A 172 -9.60 17.53 18.21
C ALA A 172 -8.93 17.00 19.48
N ASP A 173 -9.62 17.06 20.63
CA ASP A 173 -9.13 16.61 21.93
C ASP A 173 -8.90 15.08 21.98
N CYS A 174 -9.75 14.30 21.32
CA CYS A 174 -9.62 12.85 21.29
C CYS A 174 -8.73 12.32 20.13
N GLY A 175 -8.27 13.23 19.26
CA GLY A 175 -7.31 12.97 18.21
C GLY A 175 -7.95 12.67 16.86
N VAL A 176 -7.61 13.53 15.91
CA VAL A 176 -7.98 13.40 14.49
C VAL A 176 -6.72 13.24 13.65
N THR A 177 -6.71 12.27 12.74
CA THR A 177 -5.60 12.05 11.81
C THR A 177 -6.09 11.97 10.37
N LEU A 178 -5.27 12.44 9.46
CA LEU A 178 -5.42 12.22 8.02
C LEU A 178 -4.25 11.39 7.53
N MET A 179 -4.44 10.63 6.46
CA MET A 179 -3.34 9.95 5.78
C MET A 179 -2.28 10.95 5.28
N ASP A 180 -1.01 10.61 5.36
CA ASP A 180 0.07 11.34 4.66
C ASP A 180 0.14 10.87 3.20
N ALA A 181 -0.96 11.08 2.48
CA ALA A 181 -1.17 10.61 1.11
C ALA A 181 -1.93 11.69 0.31
N PRO A 182 -1.22 12.64 -0.32
CA PRO A 182 -1.85 13.75 -1.04
C PRO A 182 -2.78 13.29 -2.16
N THR A 183 -2.47 12.17 -2.80
CA THR A 183 -3.28 11.56 -3.87
C THR A 183 -4.56 10.90 -3.35
N GLU A 184 -4.75 10.80 -2.04
CA GLU A 184 -5.97 10.36 -1.37
C GLU A 184 -6.75 11.56 -0.79
N VAL A 185 -6.06 12.40 -0.01
CA VAL A 185 -6.70 13.46 0.76
C VAL A 185 -7.22 14.59 -0.12
N ILE A 186 -6.44 15.03 -1.14
CA ILE A 186 -6.84 16.14 -2.02
C ILE A 186 -8.06 15.76 -2.88
N PRO A 187 -8.14 14.58 -3.52
CA PRO A 187 -9.35 14.12 -4.20
C PRO A 187 -10.60 14.11 -3.31
N LEU A 188 -10.48 13.63 -2.07
CA LEU A 188 -11.60 13.62 -1.13
C LEU A 188 -12.02 15.04 -0.70
N ALA A 189 -11.06 15.96 -0.53
CA ALA A 189 -11.35 17.36 -0.28
C ALA A 189 -12.09 18.02 -1.46
N LEU A 190 -11.68 17.71 -2.71
CA LEU A 190 -12.38 18.17 -3.92
C LEU A 190 -13.77 17.56 -4.02
N GLN A 191 -13.93 16.30 -3.73
CA GLN A 191 -15.23 15.62 -3.70
C GLN A 191 -16.18 16.26 -2.68
N TYR A 192 -15.69 16.58 -1.49
CA TYR A 192 -16.46 17.29 -0.47
C TYR A 192 -16.90 18.69 -0.93
N LEU A 193 -16.07 19.37 -1.71
CA LEU A 193 -16.37 20.68 -2.32
C LEU A 193 -17.29 20.60 -3.54
N GLY A 194 -17.75 19.40 -3.95
CA GLY A 194 -18.56 19.21 -5.16
C GLY A 194 -17.79 19.46 -6.46
N LYS A 195 -16.47 19.30 -6.45
CA LYS A 195 -15.58 19.44 -7.61
C LYS A 195 -15.18 18.08 -8.15
N ASP A 196 -14.63 18.05 -9.39
CA ASP A 196 -14.06 16.79 -9.92
C ASP A 196 -12.87 16.34 -9.03
N PRO A 197 -12.96 15.19 -8.36
CA PRO A 197 -11.90 14.70 -7.49
C PRO A 197 -10.60 14.37 -8.23
N ARG A 198 -10.64 14.25 -9.57
CA ARG A 198 -9.49 13.99 -10.42
C ARG A 198 -8.85 15.24 -11.00
N SER A 199 -9.35 16.43 -10.59
CA SER A 199 -8.86 17.72 -11.08
C SER A 199 -7.49 18.05 -10.49
N ALA A 200 -6.58 18.50 -11.35
CA ALA A 200 -5.32 19.15 -10.97
C ALA A 200 -5.30 20.63 -11.42
N ALA A 201 -6.47 21.20 -11.76
CA ALA A 201 -6.58 22.59 -12.14
C ALA A 201 -6.15 23.50 -10.97
N PRO A 202 -5.40 24.60 -11.22
CA PRO A 202 -4.90 25.48 -10.15
C PRO A 202 -5.98 26.01 -9.23
N ALA A 203 -7.16 26.36 -9.76
CA ALA A 203 -8.28 26.88 -8.96
C ALA A 203 -8.86 25.80 -8.03
N ASP A 204 -8.95 24.55 -8.48
CA ASP A 204 -9.45 23.44 -7.68
C ASP A 204 -8.46 23.03 -6.60
N LEU A 205 -7.18 22.94 -6.96
CA LEU A 205 -6.11 22.69 -5.98
C LEU A 205 -6.05 23.77 -4.91
N LYS A 206 -6.26 25.05 -5.30
CA LYS A 206 -6.31 26.16 -4.33
C LYS A 206 -7.53 26.05 -3.41
N ALA A 207 -8.67 25.62 -3.92
CA ALA A 207 -9.87 25.42 -3.10
C ALA A 207 -9.68 24.27 -2.09
N ALA A 208 -9.08 23.15 -2.52
CA ALA A 208 -8.73 22.04 -1.64
C ALA A 208 -7.71 22.47 -0.58
N GLU A 209 -6.67 23.24 -0.96
CA GLU A 209 -5.70 23.81 -0.02
C GLU A 209 -6.35 24.63 1.07
N GLN A 210 -7.25 25.55 0.68
CA GLN A 210 -7.98 26.43 1.63
C GLN A 210 -8.83 25.61 2.60
N LEU A 211 -9.57 24.62 2.10
CA LEU A 211 -10.35 23.70 2.94
C LEU A 211 -9.47 22.99 3.95
N LEU A 212 -8.38 22.38 3.48
CA LEU A 212 -7.48 21.61 4.32
C LEU A 212 -6.73 22.46 5.34
N LEU A 213 -6.36 23.69 5.00
CA LEU A 213 -5.79 24.66 5.95
C LEU A 213 -6.81 25.06 7.02
N GLY A 214 -8.10 25.17 6.66
CA GLY A 214 -9.18 25.47 7.62
C GLY A 214 -9.35 24.41 8.70
N ILE A 215 -9.07 23.16 8.39
CA ILE A 215 -9.15 22.05 9.35
C ILE A 215 -7.80 21.71 10.01
N ARG A 216 -6.69 22.20 9.44
CA ARG A 216 -5.34 21.87 9.90
C ARG A 216 -5.11 22.03 11.42
N PRO A 217 -5.65 23.06 12.11
CA PRO A 217 -5.49 23.21 13.55
C PRO A 217 -6.04 22.05 14.38
N TYR A 218 -6.98 21.29 13.84
CA TYR A 218 -7.66 20.18 14.51
C TYR A 218 -7.04 18.82 14.18
N ILE A 219 -6.14 18.77 13.20
CA ILE A 219 -5.45 17.55 12.79
C ILE A 219 -4.19 17.34 13.65
N ARG A 220 -4.20 16.29 14.45
CA ARG A 220 -3.09 15.92 15.34
C ARG A 220 -1.86 15.52 14.54
N LYS A 221 -2.05 14.71 13.48
CA LYS A 221 -0.96 14.14 12.68
C LYS A 221 -1.44 13.75 11.29
N PHE A 222 -0.55 13.88 10.32
CA PHE A 222 -0.65 13.19 9.03
C PHE A 222 0.11 11.87 9.15
N ASP A 223 -0.57 10.75 8.94
CA ASP A 223 -0.04 9.43 9.26
C ASP A 223 -0.76 8.35 8.45
N SER A 224 -0.01 7.52 7.75
CA SER A 224 -0.53 6.43 6.94
C SER A 224 -0.29 5.04 7.52
N VAL A 225 0.32 4.92 8.73
CA VAL A 225 0.69 3.64 9.32
C VAL A 225 0.30 3.54 10.81
N ASN A 226 0.68 4.53 11.62
CA ASN A 226 0.56 4.41 13.08
C ASN A 226 -0.88 4.47 13.59
N TYR A 227 -1.87 4.86 12.77
CA TYR A 227 -3.27 4.77 13.16
C TYR A 227 -3.72 3.32 13.40
N LEU A 228 -3.05 2.32 12.79
CA LEU A 228 -3.24 0.90 13.08
C LEU A 228 -2.94 0.51 14.54
N THR A 229 -2.22 1.36 15.26
CA THR A 229 -1.93 1.22 16.69
C THR A 229 -2.72 2.23 17.53
N SER A 230 -2.82 3.47 17.09
CA SER A 230 -3.43 4.54 17.87
C SER A 230 -4.96 4.46 17.93
N LEU A 231 -5.64 3.95 16.89
CA LEU A 231 -7.08 3.70 16.91
C LEU A 231 -7.44 2.61 17.93
N PRO A 232 -6.87 1.38 17.91
CA PRO A 232 -7.18 0.35 18.90
C PRO A 232 -6.70 0.69 20.31
N ASN A 233 -5.74 1.61 20.46
CA ASN A 233 -5.35 2.13 21.78
C ASN A 233 -6.29 3.23 22.30
N GLY A 234 -7.10 3.81 21.43
CA GLY A 234 -7.96 4.92 21.78
C GLY A 234 -7.25 6.28 21.82
N ASP A 235 -6.03 6.38 21.32
CA ASP A 235 -5.27 7.64 21.23
C ASP A 235 -5.78 8.55 20.11
N VAL A 236 -6.43 7.94 19.10
CA VAL A 236 -7.11 8.60 17.98
C VAL A 236 -8.57 8.14 17.98
N CYS A 237 -9.49 9.07 17.75
CA CYS A 237 -10.92 8.78 17.72
C CYS A 237 -11.57 8.96 16.33
N LEU A 238 -10.88 9.64 15.41
CA LEU A 238 -11.35 9.91 14.05
C LEU A 238 -10.15 9.91 13.11
N ALA A 239 -10.24 9.13 12.04
CA ALA A 239 -9.15 9.01 11.07
C ALA A 239 -9.67 8.83 9.65
N LEU A 240 -8.99 9.41 8.67
CA LEU A 240 -9.09 8.98 7.29
C LEU A 240 -8.18 7.76 7.13
N THR A 241 -8.72 6.64 6.66
CA THR A 241 -7.99 5.36 6.56
C THR A 241 -8.37 4.62 5.29
N TRP A 242 -7.65 3.55 5.00
CA TRP A 242 -8.08 2.54 4.05
C TRP A 242 -9.01 1.50 4.72
N SER A 243 -9.88 0.89 3.90
CA SER A 243 -10.94 0.01 4.39
C SER A 243 -10.42 -1.21 5.16
N GLY A 244 -9.38 -1.88 4.68
CA GLY A 244 -8.81 -3.04 5.37
C GLY A 244 -8.08 -2.69 6.65
N ASP A 245 -7.48 -1.51 6.70
CA ASP A 245 -6.80 -1.03 7.91
C ASP A 245 -7.76 -0.77 9.07
N TYR A 246 -8.98 -0.30 8.77
CA TYR A 246 -10.05 -0.24 9.76
C TYR A 246 -10.30 -1.62 10.39
N ALA A 247 -10.50 -2.63 9.55
CA ALA A 247 -10.80 -3.98 10.01
C ALA A 247 -9.61 -4.57 10.81
N THR A 248 -8.39 -4.35 10.34
CA THR A 248 -7.16 -4.73 11.06
C THR A 248 -7.05 -4.02 12.42
N ALA A 249 -7.33 -2.72 12.49
CA ALA A 249 -7.33 -1.98 13.75
C ALA A 249 -8.41 -2.50 14.72
N GLN A 250 -9.61 -2.82 14.23
CA GLN A 250 -10.67 -3.40 15.03
C GLN A 250 -10.29 -4.80 15.53
N ALA A 251 -9.69 -5.65 14.70
CA ALA A 251 -9.22 -6.97 15.10
C ALA A 251 -8.14 -6.87 16.20
N ARG A 252 -7.18 -5.96 16.06
CA ARG A 252 -6.15 -5.68 17.09
C ARG A 252 -6.76 -5.20 18.41
N ALA A 253 -7.83 -4.40 18.39
CA ALA A 253 -8.53 -3.98 19.60
C ALA A 253 -9.20 -5.17 20.32
N VAL A 254 -9.84 -6.06 19.56
CA VAL A 254 -10.48 -7.29 20.07
C VAL A 254 -9.43 -8.24 20.68
N GLU A 255 -8.34 -8.50 19.96
CA GLU A 255 -7.25 -9.37 20.43
C GLU A 255 -6.61 -8.84 21.72
N ALA A 256 -6.40 -7.54 21.81
CA ALA A 256 -5.88 -6.87 23.00
C ALA A 256 -6.94 -6.75 24.13
N LYS A 257 -8.15 -7.31 23.96
CA LYS A 257 -9.29 -7.27 24.91
C LYS A 257 -9.63 -5.84 25.36
N LYS A 258 -9.48 -4.86 24.47
CA LYS A 258 -9.84 -3.47 24.74
C LYS A 258 -11.31 -3.24 24.46
N ALA A 259 -11.99 -2.52 25.35
CA ALA A 259 -13.37 -2.11 25.19
C ALA A 259 -13.46 -0.91 24.19
N ILE A 260 -12.93 -1.08 22.99
CA ILE A 260 -12.92 -0.08 21.93
C ILE A 260 -13.71 -0.63 20.75
N LYS A 261 -14.74 0.12 20.35
CA LYS A 261 -15.55 -0.16 19.19
C LYS A 261 -15.21 0.84 18.09
N LEU A 262 -14.54 0.37 17.06
CA LEU A 262 -14.31 1.12 15.84
C LEU A 262 -15.44 0.87 14.86
N ALA A 263 -15.71 1.84 14.00
CA ALA A 263 -16.58 1.70 12.84
C ALA A 263 -15.96 2.45 11.66
N PHE A 264 -16.36 2.05 10.47
CA PHE A 264 -15.91 2.65 9.22
C PHE A 264 -17.10 3.01 8.34
N PHE A 265 -16.96 4.05 7.56
CA PHE A 265 -17.91 4.31 6.48
C PHE A 265 -17.21 4.83 5.23
N ILE A 266 -17.73 4.42 4.08
CA ILE A 266 -17.44 5.03 2.80
C ILE A 266 -18.33 6.28 2.68
N PRO A 267 -17.78 7.48 2.47
CA PRO A 267 -18.57 8.71 2.45
C PRO A 267 -19.68 8.71 1.41
N LYS A 268 -20.83 9.28 1.78
CA LYS A 268 -21.98 9.43 0.88
C LYS A 268 -21.69 10.34 -0.33
N GLU A 269 -20.76 11.27 -0.17
CA GLU A 269 -20.27 12.14 -1.24
C GLU A 269 -19.49 11.39 -2.31
N GLY A 270 -19.05 10.18 -2.01
CA GLY A 270 -18.18 9.37 -2.84
C GLY A 270 -16.78 9.24 -2.25
N SER A 271 -16.05 8.24 -2.68
CA SER A 271 -14.68 7.98 -2.24
C SER A 271 -13.83 7.33 -3.31
N LEU A 272 -12.55 7.23 -3.02
CA LEU A 272 -11.59 6.54 -3.89
C LEU A 272 -11.78 5.02 -3.80
N ILE A 273 -11.69 4.38 -4.97
CA ILE A 273 -11.35 2.98 -5.11
C ILE A 273 -9.94 2.87 -5.68
N TRP A 274 -9.14 2.02 -5.11
CA TRP A 274 -7.77 1.78 -5.54
C TRP A 274 -7.53 0.28 -5.72
N PHE A 275 -6.52 -0.05 -6.52
CA PHE A 275 -6.14 -1.41 -6.88
C PHE A 275 -4.64 -1.55 -6.73
N ASP A 276 -4.19 -2.57 -5.99
CA ASP A 276 -2.80 -2.93 -5.88
C ASP A 276 -2.51 -4.18 -6.68
N ASN A 277 -1.46 -4.12 -7.46
CA ASN A 277 -1.08 -5.16 -8.38
C ASN A 277 0.41 -5.52 -8.22
N LEU A 278 0.74 -6.71 -8.66
CA LEU A 278 2.10 -7.23 -8.72
C LEU A 278 2.73 -6.92 -10.08
N TYR A 279 3.98 -6.49 -10.06
CA TYR A 279 4.75 -6.13 -11.25
C TYR A 279 6.12 -6.76 -11.19
N ILE A 280 6.61 -7.27 -12.34
CA ILE A 280 7.95 -7.84 -12.46
C ILE A 280 8.87 -6.75 -13.04
N PRO A 281 9.88 -6.25 -12.30
CA PRO A 281 10.86 -5.32 -12.84
C PRO A 281 11.56 -5.89 -14.07
N LYS A 282 11.94 -5.03 -15.01
CA LYS A 282 12.61 -5.45 -16.25
C LYS A 282 13.96 -6.12 -15.97
N ASP A 283 14.60 -5.71 -14.89
CA ASP A 283 15.90 -6.18 -14.42
C ASP A 283 15.80 -7.29 -13.37
N ALA A 284 14.61 -7.86 -13.17
CA ALA A 284 14.40 -8.96 -12.23
C ALA A 284 15.31 -10.15 -12.52
N PRO A 285 16.19 -10.55 -11.59
CA PRO A 285 17.11 -11.67 -11.81
C PRO A 285 16.38 -13.03 -11.87
N HIS A 286 15.23 -13.17 -11.20
CA HIS A 286 14.46 -14.43 -11.12
C HIS A 286 13.01 -14.25 -11.57
N ALA A 287 12.77 -13.72 -12.76
CA ALA A 287 11.43 -13.47 -13.29
C ALA A 287 10.54 -14.72 -13.33
N SER A 288 11.10 -15.90 -13.53
CA SER A 288 10.35 -17.17 -13.47
C SER A 288 9.83 -17.47 -12.06
N ASN A 289 10.63 -17.20 -11.02
CA ASN A 289 10.19 -17.33 -9.63
C ASN A 289 9.10 -16.33 -9.28
N ALA A 290 9.16 -15.12 -9.84
CA ALA A 290 8.10 -14.11 -9.71
C ALA A 290 6.78 -14.59 -10.33
N HIS A 291 6.79 -15.18 -11.53
CA HIS A 291 5.59 -15.80 -12.13
C HIS A 291 5.03 -16.92 -11.27
N ARG A 292 5.89 -17.79 -10.72
CA ARG A 292 5.45 -18.88 -9.81
C ARG A 292 4.80 -18.32 -8.54
N PHE A 293 5.28 -17.19 -8.01
CA PHE A 293 4.66 -16.56 -6.84
C PHE A 293 3.33 -15.89 -7.20
N ILE A 294 3.24 -15.22 -8.35
CA ILE A 294 1.97 -14.67 -8.86
C ILE A 294 0.95 -15.80 -9.02
N GLU A 295 1.32 -16.91 -9.68
CA GLU A 295 0.44 -18.07 -9.84
C GLU A 295 -0.01 -18.64 -8.50
N PHE A 296 0.89 -18.73 -7.52
CA PHE A 296 0.58 -19.21 -6.17
C PHE A 296 -0.47 -18.28 -5.48
N LEU A 297 -0.34 -16.97 -5.65
CA LEU A 297 -1.32 -15.99 -5.13
C LEU A 297 -2.66 -16.05 -5.87
N LEU A 298 -2.67 -16.35 -7.17
CA LEU A 298 -3.89 -16.47 -7.97
C LEU A 298 -4.71 -17.73 -7.64
N GLN A 299 -4.17 -18.66 -6.85
CA GLN A 299 -4.93 -19.81 -6.36
C GLN A 299 -5.98 -19.36 -5.34
N PRO A 300 -7.26 -19.77 -5.48
CA PRO A 300 -8.34 -19.26 -4.63
C PRO A 300 -8.10 -19.45 -3.14
N GLN A 301 -7.57 -20.60 -2.73
CA GLN A 301 -7.30 -20.91 -1.32
C GLN A 301 -6.21 -20.01 -0.72
N THR A 302 -5.17 -19.74 -1.51
CA THR A 302 -4.08 -18.84 -1.09
C THR A 302 -4.58 -17.41 -0.93
N MET A 303 -5.29 -16.90 -1.95
CA MET A 303 -5.78 -15.53 -1.93
C MET A 303 -6.84 -15.31 -0.84
N ALA A 304 -7.70 -16.30 -0.57
CA ALA A 304 -8.66 -16.22 0.53
C ALA A 304 -7.96 -16.13 1.89
N LYS A 305 -6.87 -16.90 2.11
CA LYS A 305 -6.05 -16.78 3.34
C LYS A 305 -5.43 -15.39 3.47
N VAL A 306 -4.92 -14.83 2.37
CA VAL A 306 -4.38 -13.47 2.36
C VAL A 306 -5.45 -12.48 2.79
N THR A 307 -6.62 -12.47 2.14
CA THR A 307 -7.74 -11.58 2.49
C THR A 307 -8.17 -11.73 3.95
N ASN A 308 -8.25 -12.96 4.45
CA ASN A 308 -8.65 -13.23 5.84
C ASN A 308 -7.66 -12.64 6.86
N PHE A 309 -6.41 -12.42 6.48
CA PHE A 309 -5.39 -11.86 7.36
C PHE A 309 -5.25 -10.33 7.22
N ILE A 310 -5.16 -9.84 5.96
CA ILE A 310 -4.95 -8.40 5.72
C ILE A 310 -6.24 -7.58 5.67
N HIS A 311 -7.41 -8.24 5.66
CA HIS A 311 -8.74 -7.64 5.62
C HIS A 311 -9.02 -6.72 4.41
N TYR A 312 -8.32 -6.91 3.29
CA TYR A 312 -8.62 -6.22 2.03
C TYR A 312 -9.36 -7.13 1.06
N ALA A 313 -10.24 -6.55 0.27
CA ALA A 313 -10.90 -7.27 -0.81
C ALA A 313 -9.86 -7.74 -1.84
N ASN A 314 -10.02 -8.96 -2.31
CA ASN A 314 -9.13 -9.53 -3.31
C ASN A 314 -9.67 -9.37 -4.73
N SER A 315 -8.77 -9.50 -5.70
CA SER A 315 -9.08 -9.41 -7.12
C SER A 315 -9.41 -10.78 -7.75
N ASN A 316 -9.71 -11.80 -6.94
CA ASN A 316 -9.95 -13.18 -7.37
C ASN A 316 -11.38 -13.60 -7.02
N ALA A 317 -12.25 -13.69 -8.02
CA ALA A 317 -13.68 -14.01 -7.82
C ALA A 317 -13.89 -15.38 -7.15
N ALA A 318 -13.08 -16.38 -7.52
CA ALA A 318 -13.14 -17.70 -6.93
C ALA A 318 -12.68 -17.71 -5.45
N ALA A 319 -11.72 -16.87 -5.09
CA ALA A 319 -11.25 -16.73 -3.71
C ALA A 319 -12.29 -16.04 -2.82
N THR A 320 -13.02 -15.05 -3.34
CA THR A 320 -14.03 -14.31 -2.58
C THR A 320 -15.06 -15.23 -1.94
N ALA A 321 -15.44 -16.31 -2.62
CA ALA A 321 -16.37 -17.32 -2.07
C ALA A 321 -15.79 -18.07 -0.85
N LEU A 322 -14.47 -18.12 -0.71
CA LEU A 322 -13.74 -18.83 0.36
C LEU A 322 -13.33 -17.91 1.52
N VAL A 323 -13.52 -16.59 1.37
CA VAL A 323 -13.23 -15.60 2.43
C VAL A 323 -14.20 -15.81 3.60
N GLN A 324 -13.72 -15.64 4.84
CA GLN A 324 -14.51 -15.74 6.05
C GLN A 324 -15.74 -14.83 5.97
N ALA A 325 -16.88 -15.32 6.49
CA ALA A 325 -18.18 -14.69 6.29
C ALA A 325 -18.27 -13.27 6.87
N ASP A 326 -17.65 -13.04 8.01
CA ASP A 326 -17.58 -11.73 8.67
C ASP A 326 -16.82 -10.69 7.83
N ILE A 327 -15.73 -11.07 7.19
CA ILE A 327 -14.96 -10.20 6.28
C ILE A 327 -15.72 -10.02 4.97
N ARG A 328 -16.23 -11.10 4.38
CA ARG A 328 -16.93 -11.04 3.09
C ARG A 328 -18.23 -10.23 3.16
N GLN A 329 -18.88 -10.20 4.32
CA GLN A 329 -20.13 -9.48 4.56
C GLN A 329 -19.91 -8.07 5.13
N ASP A 330 -18.67 -7.68 5.44
CA ASP A 330 -18.37 -6.34 5.91
C ASP A 330 -18.46 -5.34 4.74
N PRO A 331 -19.41 -4.38 4.77
CA PRO A 331 -19.58 -3.39 3.71
C PRO A 331 -18.40 -2.39 3.61
N ALA A 332 -17.55 -2.34 4.62
CA ALA A 332 -16.28 -1.61 4.56
C ALA A 332 -15.30 -2.25 3.57
N ILE A 333 -15.28 -3.58 3.52
CA ILE A 333 -14.34 -4.38 2.69
C ILE A 333 -14.97 -4.71 1.34
N TYR A 334 -16.21 -5.20 1.35
CA TYR A 334 -16.98 -5.54 0.14
C TYR A 334 -18.26 -4.68 0.08
N PRO A 335 -18.15 -3.40 -0.35
CA PRO A 335 -19.28 -2.51 -0.45
C PRO A 335 -20.33 -3.02 -1.46
N ASP A 336 -21.59 -2.73 -1.18
CA ASP A 336 -22.71 -3.06 -2.07
C ASP A 336 -22.64 -2.30 -3.41
N ALA A 337 -23.50 -2.70 -4.36
CA ALA A 337 -23.51 -2.10 -5.69
C ALA A 337 -23.75 -0.60 -5.65
N GLN A 338 -24.70 -0.12 -4.83
CA GLN A 338 -25.01 1.32 -4.70
C GLN A 338 -23.83 2.12 -4.16
N THR A 339 -23.11 1.58 -3.19
CA THR A 339 -21.89 2.22 -2.66
C THR A 339 -20.77 2.22 -3.70
N ARG A 340 -20.61 1.12 -4.44
CA ARG A 340 -19.60 1.02 -5.51
C ARG A 340 -19.80 2.04 -6.63
N GLU A 341 -21.06 2.40 -6.97
CA GLU A 341 -21.37 3.44 -7.96
C GLU A 341 -20.83 4.83 -7.56
N ARG A 342 -20.63 5.09 -6.27
CA ARG A 342 -20.06 6.35 -5.76
C ARG A 342 -18.53 6.33 -5.63
N LEU A 343 -17.90 5.19 -5.91
CA LEU A 343 -16.46 5.09 -5.90
C LEU A 343 -15.87 5.57 -7.24
N PHE A 344 -14.80 6.32 -7.16
CA PHE A 344 -14.07 6.78 -8.33
C PHE A 344 -12.60 6.33 -8.26
N ALA A 345 -12.09 5.86 -9.37
CA ALA A 345 -10.68 5.48 -9.49
C ALA A 345 -9.80 6.73 -9.63
N GLN A 346 -8.60 6.68 -9.08
CA GLN A 346 -7.60 7.73 -9.25
C GLN A 346 -7.24 7.88 -10.73
N LYS A 347 -7.04 9.11 -11.18
CA LYS A 347 -6.42 9.39 -12.47
C LYS A 347 -4.90 9.36 -12.32
N THR A 348 -4.23 8.72 -13.27
CA THR A 348 -2.78 8.87 -13.40
C THR A 348 -2.42 10.34 -13.58
N GLN A 349 -1.64 10.88 -12.68
CA GLN A 349 -1.23 12.28 -12.71
C GLN A 349 0.02 12.47 -13.59
N THR A 350 0.07 13.59 -14.33
CA THR A 350 1.30 13.95 -15.02
C THR A 350 2.38 14.40 -14.01
N PRO A 351 3.66 14.38 -14.36
CA PRO A 351 4.72 14.92 -13.49
C PRO A 351 4.50 16.39 -13.09
N LYS A 352 3.84 17.19 -13.96
CA LYS A 352 3.46 18.57 -13.67
C LYS A 352 2.37 18.63 -12.59
N ASP A 353 1.34 17.80 -12.73
CA ASP A 353 0.22 17.77 -11.77
C ASP A 353 0.69 17.24 -10.41
N MET A 354 1.52 16.18 -10.40
CA MET A 354 2.12 15.67 -9.16
C MET A 354 2.93 16.74 -8.42
N ARG A 355 3.73 17.55 -9.11
CA ARG A 355 4.44 18.66 -8.48
C ARG A 355 3.51 19.71 -7.87
N ALA A 356 2.38 20.00 -8.53
CA ALA A 356 1.37 20.93 -8.02
C ALA A 356 0.67 20.35 -6.77
N ILE A 357 0.26 19.10 -6.82
CA ILE A 357 -0.36 18.36 -5.71
C ILE A 357 0.60 18.30 -4.50
N THR A 358 1.87 17.94 -4.72
CA THR A 358 2.90 17.87 -3.65
C THR A 358 3.14 19.24 -3.00
N ARG A 359 3.12 20.32 -3.79
CA ARG A 359 3.27 21.69 -3.25
C ARG A 359 2.11 22.05 -2.33
N VAL A 360 0.86 21.83 -2.77
CA VAL A 360 -0.33 22.02 -1.94
C VAL A 360 -0.23 21.20 -0.66
N TRP A 361 0.18 19.94 -0.77
CA TRP A 361 0.31 19.06 0.39
C TRP A 361 1.36 19.55 1.39
N SER A 362 2.50 20.03 0.90
CA SER A 362 3.55 20.61 1.75
C SER A 362 3.03 21.84 2.50
N THR A 363 2.30 22.73 1.82
CA THR A 363 1.62 23.90 2.44
C THR A 363 0.65 23.43 3.53
N VAL A 364 -0.21 22.46 3.26
CA VAL A 364 -1.18 21.91 4.23
C VAL A 364 -0.48 21.31 5.46
N LYS A 365 0.58 20.52 5.26
CA LYS A 365 1.30 19.88 6.38
C LYS A 365 2.00 20.92 7.27
N THR A 366 2.64 21.90 6.70
CA THR A 366 3.34 22.95 7.45
C THR A 366 2.39 23.99 8.06
N GLY A 367 1.21 24.18 7.46
CA GLY A 367 0.23 25.19 7.90
C GLY A 367 0.53 26.59 7.36
N PHE A 368 1.51 26.73 6.42
CA PHE A 368 1.95 28.02 5.85
C PHE A 368 1.98 27.98 4.33
#